data_595933b54bb1a5fdd733ab983ce62a0a
#
_entry.id   595933b54bb1a5fdd733ab983ce62a0a
#
_cell.length_a   1.000
_cell.length_b   1.000
_cell.length_c   1.000
_cell.angle_alpha   90.00
_cell.angle_beta   90.00
_cell.angle_gamma   90.00
#
_symmetry.space_group_name_H-M   'P 1'
#
loop_
_entity.id
_entity.type
_entity.pdbx_description
1 polymer ?
#
loop_
_entity_poly.entity_id
_entity_poly.type
_entity_poly.pdbx_seq_one_letter_code
_entity_poly.pdbx_strand_id
1 'polypeptide(L)'
;MESLAGSRTEQNLLKAFAGESQARNRYDFFAKQAKAEGLEQIAALFMETAENERSHAKQFFKQLEGRMVEITATYPAGKIGTTLENLKAAADGEQEEWTELYPEFARIAEEEGFKKVAVLFKSIAKIEKAHEARYRKLYQNLEEGKVFKREDKVIWKCRVCGFLHESTMPPQQCPVCGHAQAYFEIEAENF
;
A
#
# COMPACT_ATOMS: atom_id res chain seq x y z
N MET A 1 11.26 26.74 -21.25
CA MET A 1 10.54 25.66 -20.49
C MET A 1 9.13 26.17 -20.29
N GLU A 2 8.14 25.39 -20.62
CA GLU A 2 6.76 25.72 -20.33
C GLU A 2 6.56 25.81 -18.81
N SER A 3 5.79 26.80 -18.36
CA SER A 3 5.48 26.98 -16.94
C SER A 3 4.49 25.90 -16.50
N LEU A 4 4.76 25.26 -15.38
CA LEU A 4 3.81 24.31 -14.76
C LEU A 4 2.53 25.03 -14.29
N ALA A 5 2.66 26.32 -13.94
CA ALA A 5 1.56 27.12 -13.39
C ALA A 5 0.35 27.20 -14.32
N GLY A 6 -0.80 26.74 -13.86
CA GLY A 6 -2.08 26.74 -14.57
C GLY A 6 -2.26 25.57 -15.55
N SER A 7 -1.28 24.67 -15.65
CA SER A 7 -1.39 23.47 -16.49
C SER A 7 -2.31 22.40 -15.88
N ARG A 8 -2.81 21.50 -16.68
CA ARG A 8 -3.50 20.28 -16.20
C ARG A 8 -2.55 19.39 -15.41
N THR A 9 -1.27 19.38 -15.79
CA THR A 9 -0.21 18.62 -15.10
C THR A 9 -0.03 19.11 -13.68
N GLU A 10 -0.06 20.43 -13.41
CA GLU A 10 -0.03 20.95 -12.05
C GLU A 10 -1.20 20.46 -11.20
N GLN A 11 -2.42 20.51 -11.76
CA GLN A 11 -3.60 20.00 -11.08
C GLN A 11 -3.50 18.49 -10.80
N ASN A 12 -3.02 17.72 -11.76
CA ASN A 12 -2.86 16.26 -11.62
C ASN A 12 -1.79 15.91 -10.57
N LEU A 13 -0.69 16.65 -10.52
CA LEU A 13 0.32 16.50 -9.46
C LEU A 13 -0.26 16.76 -8.06
N LEU A 14 -1.10 17.79 -7.92
CA LEU A 14 -1.72 18.10 -6.63
C LEU A 14 -2.81 17.07 -6.27
N LYS A 15 -3.59 16.58 -7.27
CA LYS A 15 -4.54 15.47 -7.07
C LYS A 15 -3.83 14.21 -6.62
N ALA A 16 -2.72 13.86 -7.26
CA ALA A 16 -1.92 12.69 -6.88
C ALA A 16 -1.34 12.86 -5.47
N PHE A 17 -0.74 14.01 -5.16
CA PHE A 17 -0.26 14.30 -3.81
C PHE A 17 -1.35 14.13 -2.73
N ALA A 18 -2.56 14.63 -3.00
CA ALA A 18 -3.69 14.47 -2.08
C ALA A 18 -4.16 13.01 -1.99
N GLY A 19 -4.16 12.28 -3.13
CA GLY A 19 -4.47 10.86 -3.20
C GLY A 19 -3.55 10.02 -2.32
N GLU A 20 -2.24 10.14 -2.53
CA GLU A 20 -1.23 9.44 -1.72
C GLU A 20 -1.30 9.81 -0.23
N SER A 21 -1.54 11.08 0.05
CA SER A 21 -1.63 11.56 1.43
C SER A 21 -2.81 10.95 2.18
N GLN A 22 -3.98 10.82 1.54
CA GLN A 22 -5.14 10.18 2.15
C GLN A 22 -4.96 8.64 2.20
N ALA A 23 -4.36 8.00 1.17
CA ALA A 23 -4.08 6.57 1.15
C ALA A 23 -3.16 6.18 2.32
N ARG A 24 -2.07 6.93 2.52
CA ARG A 24 -1.19 6.78 3.68
C ARG A 24 -1.95 6.75 5.00
N ASN A 25 -2.85 7.71 5.22
CA ASN A 25 -3.63 7.75 6.46
C ASN A 25 -4.61 6.58 6.57
N ARG A 26 -5.28 6.20 5.47
CA ARG A 26 -6.16 5.02 5.46
C ARG A 26 -5.41 3.74 5.83
N TYR A 27 -4.21 3.53 5.26
CA TYR A 27 -3.40 2.34 5.54
C TYR A 27 -2.90 2.30 6.99
N ASP A 28 -2.60 3.44 7.62
CA ASP A 28 -2.34 3.52 9.06
C ASP A 28 -3.56 3.07 9.91
N PHE A 29 -4.76 3.49 9.52
CA PHE A 29 -5.99 3.05 10.19
C PHE A 29 -6.26 1.56 9.97
N PHE A 30 -6.04 1.04 8.77
CA PHE A 30 -6.22 -0.37 8.43
C PHE A 30 -5.20 -1.26 9.15
N ALA A 31 -3.96 -0.77 9.34
CA ALA A 31 -2.96 -1.46 10.15
C ALA A 31 -3.40 -1.63 11.61
N LYS A 32 -3.99 -0.60 12.21
CA LYS A 32 -4.53 -0.68 13.58
C LYS A 32 -5.65 -1.71 13.69
N GLN A 33 -6.54 -1.75 12.70
CA GLN A 33 -7.61 -2.76 12.65
C GLN A 33 -7.04 -4.18 12.52
N ALA A 34 -6.07 -4.39 11.63
CA ALA A 34 -5.41 -5.69 11.47
C ALA A 34 -4.73 -6.17 12.76
N LYS A 35 -4.08 -5.27 13.51
CA LYS A 35 -3.54 -5.59 14.84
C LYS A 35 -4.63 -6.00 15.83
N ALA A 36 -5.76 -5.29 15.85
CA ALA A 36 -6.87 -5.62 16.71
C ALA A 36 -7.48 -7.00 16.40
N GLU A 37 -7.38 -7.45 15.15
CA GLU A 37 -7.79 -8.79 14.71
C GLU A 37 -6.69 -9.86 14.86
N GLY A 38 -5.51 -9.51 15.40
CA GLY A 38 -4.41 -10.45 15.59
C GLY A 38 -3.67 -10.83 14.31
N LEU A 39 -3.57 -9.91 13.35
CA LEU A 39 -2.96 -10.10 12.03
C LEU A 39 -1.72 -9.21 11.88
N GLU A 40 -0.70 -9.44 12.71
CA GLU A 40 0.48 -8.58 12.84
C GLU A 40 1.29 -8.44 11.53
N GLN A 41 1.39 -9.49 10.71
CA GLN A 41 2.04 -9.39 9.41
C GLN A 41 1.27 -8.45 8.47
N ILE A 42 -0.05 -8.60 8.39
CA ILE A 42 -0.90 -7.74 7.54
C ILE A 42 -0.81 -6.29 8.01
N ALA A 43 -0.84 -6.07 9.32
CA ALA A 43 -0.68 -4.74 9.89
C ALA A 43 0.67 -4.10 9.50
N ALA A 44 1.76 -4.87 9.56
CA ALA A 44 3.09 -4.39 9.18
C ALA A 44 3.17 -4.06 7.68
N LEU A 45 2.52 -4.85 6.82
CA LEU A 45 2.49 -4.60 5.38
C LEU A 45 1.65 -3.36 5.02
N PHE A 46 0.54 -3.09 5.73
CA PHE A 46 -0.17 -1.81 5.61
C PHE A 46 0.71 -0.63 6.02
N MET A 47 1.47 -0.74 7.11
CA MET A 47 2.38 0.33 7.54
C MET A 47 3.52 0.55 6.57
N GLU A 48 4.10 -0.52 6.00
CA GLU A 48 5.13 -0.43 4.95
C GLU A 48 4.58 0.32 3.74
N THR A 49 3.39 -0.06 3.25
CA THR A 49 2.76 0.64 2.12
C THR A 49 2.46 2.10 2.49
N ALA A 50 1.94 2.39 3.68
CA ALA A 50 1.71 3.77 4.13
C ALA A 50 2.99 4.64 4.06
N GLU A 51 4.16 4.09 4.34
CA GLU A 51 5.44 4.79 4.18
C GLU A 51 5.85 4.92 2.70
N ASN A 52 5.47 3.97 1.83
CA ASN A 52 5.66 4.12 0.39
C ASN A 52 4.80 5.28 -0.15
N GLU A 53 3.50 5.37 0.23
CA GLU A 53 2.61 6.45 -0.21
C GLU A 53 3.09 7.81 0.30
N ARG A 54 3.64 7.88 1.50
CA ARG A 54 4.32 9.11 1.97
C ARG A 54 5.49 9.50 1.07
N SER A 55 6.24 8.53 0.56
CA SER A 55 7.34 8.78 -0.36
C SER A 55 6.83 9.24 -1.73
N HIS A 56 5.78 8.61 -2.26
CA HIS A 56 5.14 8.99 -3.53
C HIS A 56 4.58 10.43 -3.45
N ALA A 57 3.81 10.73 -2.41
CA ALA A 57 3.29 12.06 -2.12
C ALA A 57 4.42 13.12 -2.15
N LYS A 58 5.55 12.83 -1.51
CA LYS A 58 6.73 13.70 -1.50
C LYS A 58 7.31 13.92 -2.91
N GLN A 59 7.33 12.88 -3.77
CA GLN A 59 7.84 13.05 -5.13
C GLN A 59 6.91 13.93 -5.98
N PHE A 60 5.60 13.78 -5.87
CA PHE A 60 4.64 14.67 -6.54
C PHE A 60 4.75 16.11 -6.02
N PHE A 61 4.81 16.28 -4.70
CA PHE A 61 4.94 17.60 -4.08
C PHE A 61 6.19 18.36 -4.52
N LYS A 62 7.31 17.67 -4.72
CA LYS A 62 8.57 18.25 -5.21
C LYS A 62 8.49 18.79 -6.63
N GLN A 63 7.51 18.36 -7.44
CA GLN A 63 7.33 18.89 -8.80
C GLN A 63 6.53 20.20 -8.80
N LEU A 64 5.83 20.53 -7.70
CA LEU A 64 5.00 21.73 -7.57
C LEU A 64 5.87 22.96 -7.26
N GLU A 65 5.46 24.13 -7.76
CA GLU A 65 6.22 25.37 -7.72
C GLU A 65 5.85 26.32 -6.57
N GLY A 66 5.11 25.84 -5.56
CA GLY A 66 4.90 26.53 -4.29
C GLY A 66 3.78 27.58 -4.26
N ARG A 67 2.77 27.48 -5.13
CA ARG A 67 1.59 28.35 -5.11
C ARG A 67 0.35 27.61 -4.58
N MET A 68 -0.70 28.38 -4.26
CA MET A 68 -2.02 27.83 -3.96
C MET A 68 -2.72 27.44 -5.26
N VAL A 69 -3.20 26.19 -5.35
CA VAL A 69 -3.88 25.64 -6.53
C VAL A 69 -5.18 24.99 -6.07
N GLU A 70 -6.29 25.39 -6.69
CA GLU A 70 -7.59 24.74 -6.49
C GLU A 70 -7.69 23.48 -7.34
N ILE A 71 -8.13 22.38 -6.74
CA ILE A 71 -8.41 21.12 -7.44
C ILE A 71 -9.80 20.60 -7.09
N THR A 72 -10.41 19.92 -8.06
CA THR A 72 -11.58 19.07 -7.83
C THR A 72 -11.15 17.62 -8.04
N ALA A 73 -11.37 16.77 -7.03
CA ALA A 73 -11.01 15.36 -7.05
C ALA A 73 -12.00 14.54 -6.20
N THR A 74 -12.06 13.25 -6.46
CA THR A 74 -12.87 12.29 -5.70
C THR A 74 -11.94 11.31 -4.99
N TYR A 75 -12.18 11.09 -3.71
CA TYR A 75 -11.44 10.14 -2.90
C TYR A 75 -12.38 9.28 -2.07
N PRO A 76 -11.97 8.09 -1.61
CA PRO A 76 -12.78 7.24 -0.74
C PRO A 76 -13.20 7.96 0.54
N ALA A 77 -14.50 7.99 0.81
CA ALA A 77 -15.12 8.73 1.93
C ALA A 77 -15.36 7.87 3.19
N GLY A 78 -14.54 6.91 3.49
CA GLY A 78 -14.64 5.94 4.60
C GLY A 78 -14.83 4.56 3.99
N LYS A 79 -14.99 3.49 4.75
CA LYS A 79 -15.00 3.28 6.22
C LYS A 79 -13.73 2.53 6.66
N ILE A 80 -13.50 2.40 7.99
CA ILE A 80 -12.61 1.38 8.54
C ILE A 80 -13.48 0.15 8.79
N GLY A 81 -13.31 -0.88 7.98
CA GLY A 81 -14.01 -2.17 8.09
C GLY A 81 -13.18 -3.23 8.79
N THR A 82 -13.55 -4.50 8.60
CA THR A 82 -12.70 -5.64 8.94
C THR A 82 -11.42 -5.62 8.11
N THR A 83 -10.39 -6.34 8.54
CA THR A 83 -9.14 -6.45 7.76
C THR A 83 -9.40 -6.95 6.34
N LEU A 84 -10.33 -7.89 6.16
CA LEU A 84 -10.70 -8.39 4.84
C LEU A 84 -11.30 -7.30 3.94
N GLU A 85 -12.25 -6.51 4.47
CA GLU A 85 -12.84 -5.37 3.76
C GLU A 85 -11.79 -4.30 3.44
N ASN A 86 -10.88 -4.03 4.37
CA ASN A 86 -9.82 -3.03 4.22
C ASN A 86 -8.80 -3.44 3.16
N LEU A 87 -8.42 -4.72 3.11
CA LEU A 87 -7.54 -5.27 2.07
C LEU A 87 -8.17 -5.15 0.68
N LYS A 88 -9.48 -5.45 0.57
CA LYS A 88 -10.21 -5.26 -0.68
C LYS A 88 -10.22 -3.80 -1.11
N ALA A 89 -10.58 -2.89 -0.20
CA ALA A 89 -10.64 -1.46 -0.48
C ALA A 89 -9.27 -0.88 -0.87
N ALA A 90 -8.19 -1.34 -0.22
CA ALA A 90 -6.83 -0.97 -0.59
C ALA A 90 -6.50 -1.46 -2.00
N ALA A 91 -6.70 -2.76 -2.28
CA ALA A 91 -6.40 -3.34 -3.59
C ALA A 91 -7.18 -2.67 -4.73
N ASP A 92 -8.45 -2.33 -4.51
CA ASP A 92 -9.28 -1.64 -5.51
C ASP A 92 -8.76 -0.21 -5.79
N GLY A 93 -8.30 0.50 -4.76
CA GLY A 93 -7.70 1.82 -4.92
C GLY A 93 -6.38 1.78 -5.70
N GLU A 94 -5.46 0.88 -5.33
CA GLU A 94 -4.21 0.69 -6.05
C GLU A 94 -4.46 0.34 -7.54
N GLN A 95 -5.47 -0.51 -7.79
CA GLN A 95 -5.85 -0.87 -9.17
C GLN A 95 -6.29 0.35 -9.97
N GLU A 96 -7.15 1.22 -9.44
CA GLU A 96 -7.60 2.45 -10.10
C GLU A 96 -6.41 3.36 -10.43
N GLU A 97 -5.45 3.48 -9.51
CA GLU A 97 -4.28 4.34 -9.69
C GLU A 97 -3.40 3.88 -10.86
N TRP A 98 -3.08 2.60 -10.97
CA TRP A 98 -2.19 2.12 -12.02
C TRP A 98 -2.89 1.81 -13.36
N THR A 99 -4.22 1.57 -13.37
CA THR A 99 -4.95 1.29 -14.61
C THR A 99 -5.51 2.56 -15.27
N GLU A 100 -5.88 3.56 -14.48
CA GLU A 100 -6.65 4.71 -14.93
C GLU A 100 -5.94 6.04 -14.64
N LEU A 101 -5.73 6.37 -13.35
CA LEU A 101 -5.33 7.70 -12.94
C LEU A 101 -3.92 8.08 -13.42
N TYR A 102 -2.92 7.32 -13.04
CA TYR A 102 -1.52 7.66 -13.36
C TYR A 102 -1.17 7.50 -14.84
N PRO A 103 -1.70 6.51 -15.59
CA PRO A 103 -1.55 6.48 -17.03
C PRO A 103 -2.13 7.74 -17.72
N GLU A 104 -3.30 8.19 -17.32
CA GLU A 104 -3.91 9.41 -17.88
C GLU A 104 -3.13 10.67 -17.47
N PHE A 105 -2.69 10.78 -16.24
CA PHE A 105 -1.87 11.91 -15.78
C PHE A 105 -0.52 11.96 -16.50
N ALA A 106 0.08 10.80 -16.76
CA ALA A 106 1.30 10.70 -17.55
C ALA A 106 1.10 11.15 -18.99
N ARG A 107 0.00 10.73 -19.63
CA ARG A 107 -0.36 11.14 -21.00
C ARG A 107 -0.52 12.66 -21.09
N ILE A 108 -1.25 13.26 -20.16
CA ILE A 108 -1.44 14.72 -20.08
C ILE A 108 -0.11 15.44 -19.90
N ALA A 109 0.74 14.95 -19.02
CA ALA A 109 2.06 15.55 -18.79
C ALA A 109 2.96 15.48 -20.04
N GLU A 110 2.87 14.40 -20.84
CA GLU A 110 3.58 14.31 -22.12
C GLU A 110 3.04 15.33 -23.14
N GLU A 111 1.71 15.46 -23.25
CA GLU A 111 1.08 16.45 -24.16
C GLU A 111 1.46 17.88 -23.82
N GLU A 112 1.59 18.20 -22.54
CA GLU A 112 1.98 19.51 -22.04
C GLU A 112 3.52 19.71 -21.96
N GLY A 113 4.32 18.74 -22.45
CA GLY A 113 5.79 18.86 -22.52
C GLY A 113 6.53 18.52 -21.22
N PHE A 114 5.85 18.14 -20.15
CA PHE A 114 6.44 17.80 -18.83
C PHE A 114 6.93 16.33 -18.76
N LYS A 115 7.85 15.96 -19.64
CA LYS A 115 8.35 14.58 -19.81
C LYS A 115 8.85 13.93 -18.51
N LYS A 116 9.52 14.69 -17.63
CA LYS A 116 10.00 14.18 -16.33
C LYS A 116 8.84 13.80 -15.40
N VAL A 117 7.78 14.59 -15.40
CA VAL A 117 6.56 14.32 -14.61
C VAL A 117 5.84 13.10 -15.17
N ALA A 118 5.75 12.98 -16.50
CA ALA A 118 5.16 11.80 -17.14
C ALA A 118 5.91 10.50 -16.75
N VAL A 119 7.24 10.53 -16.76
CA VAL A 119 8.06 9.38 -16.31
C VAL A 119 7.81 9.07 -14.85
N LEU A 120 7.65 10.08 -13.98
CA LEU A 120 7.34 9.89 -12.55
C LEU A 120 6.00 9.16 -12.38
N PHE A 121 4.92 9.63 -13.01
CA PHE A 121 3.61 8.96 -12.97
C PHE A 121 3.69 7.51 -13.45
N LYS A 122 4.33 7.25 -14.60
CA LYS A 122 4.51 5.89 -15.12
C LYS A 122 5.33 4.98 -14.18
N SER A 123 6.27 5.54 -13.45
CA SER A 123 7.11 4.78 -12.53
C SER A 123 6.35 4.41 -11.27
N ILE A 124 5.60 5.34 -10.70
CA ILE A 124 4.77 5.11 -9.53
C ILE A 124 3.65 4.11 -9.87
N ALA A 125 2.97 4.26 -11.02
CA ALA A 125 1.95 3.29 -11.47
C ALA A 125 2.43 1.82 -11.46
N LYS A 126 3.72 1.57 -11.72
CA LYS A 126 4.29 0.21 -11.62
C LYS A 126 4.41 -0.27 -10.18
N ILE A 127 4.61 0.65 -9.24
CA ILE A 127 4.69 0.34 -7.81
C ILE A 127 3.28 0.02 -7.30
N GLU A 128 2.26 0.81 -7.68
CA GLU A 128 0.87 0.59 -7.26
C GLU A 128 0.33 -0.74 -7.79
N LYS A 129 0.76 -1.16 -8.98
CA LYS A 129 0.49 -2.53 -9.47
C LYS A 129 1.06 -3.62 -8.55
N ALA A 130 2.24 -3.41 -7.98
CA ALA A 130 2.83 -4.36 -7.03
C ALA A 130 2.11 -4.32 -5.67
N HIS A 131 1.69 -3.13 -5.21
CA HIS A 131 0.88 -2.97 -4.00
C HIS A 131 -0.47 -3.69 -4.14
N GLU A 132 -1.18 -3.50 -5.25
CA GLU A 132 -2.41 -4.23 -5.55
C GLU A 132 -2.20 -5.75 -5.47
N ALA A 133 -1.22 -6.27 -6.18
CA ALA A 133 -0.95 -7.71 -6.21
C ALA A 133 -0.69 -8.26 -4.79
N ARG A 134 0.03 -7.52 -3.95
CA ARG A 134 0.28 -7.85 -2.54
C ARG A 134 -1.01 -7.86 -1.73
N TYR A 135 -1.85 -6.82 -1.84
CA TYR A 135 -3.12 -6.75 -1.12
C TYR A 135 -4.11 -7.83 -1.57
N ARG A 136 -4.20 -8.13 -2.88
CA ARG A 136 -5.02 -9.23 -3.40
C ARG A 136 -4.56 -10.58 -2.83
N LYS A 137 -3.25 -10.81 -2.73
CA LYS A 137 -2.71 -12.04 -2.15
C LYS A 137 -3.01 -12.17 -0.65
N LEU A 138 -2.88 -11.08 0.10
CA LEU A 138 -3.24 -11.05 1.53
C LEU A 138 -4.73 -11.28 1.74
N TYR A 139 -5.57 -10.62 0.92
CA TYR A 139 -7.01 -10.82 0.91
C TYR A 139 -7.35 -12.30 0.71
N GLN A 140 -6.84 -12.92 -0.34
CA GLN A 140 -7.07 -14.33 -0.65
C GLN A 140 -6.63 -15.24 0.51
N ASN A 141 -5.44 -15.02 1.07
CA ASN A 141 -4.94 -15.83 2.18
C ASN A 141 -5.85 -15.71 3.43
N LEU A 142 -6.38 -14.52 3.69
CA LEU A 142 -7.27 -14.29 4.84
C LEU A 142 -8.64 -14.92 4.60
N GLU A 143 -9.22 -14.72 3.41
CA GLU A 143 -10.52 -15.30 3.01
C GLU A 143 -10.51 -16.84 3.04
N GLU A 144 -9.41 -17.45 2.60
CA GLU A 144 -9.23 -18.91 2.58
C GLU A 144 -8.76 -19.50 3.94
N GLY A 145 -8.60 -18.67 4.98
CA GLY A 145 -8.12 -19.12 6.30
C GLY A 145 -6.66 -19.60 6.28
N LYS A 146 -5.86 -19.11 5.32
CA LYS A 146 -4.47 -19.53 5.11
C LYS A 146 -3.43 -18.65 5.82
N VAL A 147 -3.83 -17.64 6.60
CA VAL A 147 -2.86 -16.76 7.27
C VAL A 147 -1.96 -17.55 8.22
N PHE A 148 -2.55 -18.41 9.08
CA PHE A 148 -1.83 -19.27 10.04
C PHE A 148 -1.98 -20.76 9.75
N LYS A 149 -2.27 -21.14 8.50
CA LYS A 149 -2.40 -22.53 8.09
C LYS A 149 -1.91 -22.73 6.67
N ARG A 150 -1.17 -23.82 6.43
CA ARG A 150 -0.74 -24.28 5.11
C ARG A 150 -1.04 -25.77 4.94
N GLU A 151 -1.14 -26.21 3.69
CA GLU A 151 -1.32 -27.63 3.36
C GLU A 151 -0.05 -28.41 3.65
N ASP A 152 1.08 -27.86 3.21
CA ASP A 152 2.41 -28.40 3.45
C ASP A 152 3.10 -27.72 4.65
N LYS A 153 4.12 -28.38 5.19
CA LYS A 153 4.99 -27.76 6.19
C LYS A 153 5.76 -26.62 5.57
N VAL A 154 5.77 -25.50 6.29
CA VAL A 154 6.55 -24.29 5.99
C VAL A 154 7.30 -23.85 7.22
N ILE A 155 8.30 -23.02 7.04
CA ILE A 155 9.02 -22.41 8.17
C ILE A 155 8.25 -21.16 8.60
N TRP A 156 7.73 -21.19 9.83
CA TRP A 156 7.14 -20.05 10.51
C TRP A 156 8.19 -19.31 11.31
N LYS A 157 8.23 -18.00 11.20
CA LYS A 157 9.11 -17.13 11.97
C LYS A 157 8.32 -16.27 12.94
N CYS A 158 8.72 -16.24 14.20
CA CYS A 158 8.24 -15.28 15.18
C CYS A 158 8.82 -13.90 14.88
N ARG A 159 7.96 -12.92 14.54
CA ARG A 159 8.35 -11.53 14.24
C ARG A 159 9.03 -10.80 15.40
N VAL A 160 8.87 -11.29 16.63
CA VAL A 160 9.42 -10.65 17.83
C VAL A 160 10.83 -11.12 18.15
N CYS A 161 11.06 -12.46 18.15
CA CYS A 161 12.34 -13.00 18.59
C CYS A 161 13.10 -13.80 17.53
N GLY A 162 12.55 -13.96 16.34
CA GLY A 162 13.19 -14.70 15.25
C GLY A 162 13.12 -16.23 15.38
N PHE A 163 12.38 -16.78 16.37
CA PHE A 163 12.23 -18.25 16.51
C PHE A 163 11.61 -18.84 15.25
N LEU A 164 12.22 -19.90 14.74
CA LEU A 164 11.78 -20.63 13.55
C LEU A 164 11.10 -21.95 13.95
N HIS A 165 10.00 -22.27 13.27
CA HIS A 165 9.21 -23.47 13.52
C HIS A 165 8.70 -24.07 12.23
N GLU A 166 9.11 -25.30 11.89
CA GLU A 166 8.66 -26.01 10.71
C GLU A 166 7.39 -26.82 11.00
N SER A 167 6.27 -26.40 10.39
CA SER A 167 4.96 -27.03 10.60
C SER A 167 3.94 -26.54 9.56
N THR A 168 2.78 -27.17 9.49
CA THR A 168 1.62 -26.68 8.73
C THR A 168 0.90 -25.51 9.41
N MET A 169 1.14 -25.29 10.71
CA MET A 169 0.59 -24.17 11.51
C MET A 169 1.64 -23.67 12.50
N PRO A 170 1.73 -22.36 12.76
CA PRO A 170 2.59 -21.87 13.83
C PRO A 170 2.02 -22.23 15.21
N PRO A 171 2.85 -22.29 16.25
CA PRO A 171 2.37 -22.56 17.63
C PRO A 171 1.43 -21.45 18.09
N GLN A 172 0.49 -21.78 18.98
CA GLN A 172 -0.44 -20.82 19.59
C GLN A 172 0.30 -19.72 20.38
N GLN A 173 1.45 -20.08 20.94
CA GLN A 173 2.33 -19.19 21.68
C GLN A 173 3.78 -19.53 21.35
N CYS A 174 4.61 -18.51 21.14
CA CYS A 174 6.03 -18.69 20.89
C CYS A 174 6.71 -19.28 22.13
N PRO A 175 7.40 -20.44 22.03
CA PRO A 175 8.05 -21.06 23.18
C PRO A 175 9.25 -20.29 23.70
N VAL A 176 9.77 -19.32 22.94
CA VAL A 176 10.95 -18.52 23.33
C VAL A 176 10.55 -17.23 24.02
N CYS A 177 9.61 -16.46 23.43
CA CYS A 177 9.29 -15.12 23.93
C CYS A 177 7.85 -14.95 24.42
N GLY A 178 7.01 -15.99 24.37
CA GLY A 178 5.65 -15.98 24.90
C GLY A 178 4.63 -15.19 24.08
N HIS A 179 4.99 -14.63 22.93
CA HIS A 179 4.04 -13.91 22.06
C HIS A 179 3.08 -14.88 21.38
N ALA A 180 1.84 -14.41 21.15
CA ALA A 180 0.78 -15.20 20.55
C ALA A 180 1.06 -15.57 19.08
N GLN A 181 0.30 -16.53 18.54
CA GLN A 181 0.32 -16.96 17.15
C GLN A 181 0.22 -15.79 16.16
N ALA A 182 -0.49 -14.73 16.52
CA ALA A 182 -0.62 -13.48 15.76
C ALA A 182 0.73 -12.91 15.26
N TYR A 183 1.81 -13.15 15.99
CA TYR A 183 3.16 -12.67 15.68
C TYR A 183 3.98 -13.59 14.79
N PHE A 184 3.38 -14.64 14.23
CA PHE A 184 4.08 -15.51 13.29
C PHE A 184 3.79 -15.12 11.84
N GLU A 185 4.80 -15.29 11.01
CA GLU A 185 4.73 -15.17 9.54
C GLU A 185 5.51 -16.30 8.91
N ILE A 186 5.30 -16.56 7.63
CA ILE A 186 6.17 -17.47 6.87
C ILE A 186 7.54 -16.80 6.72
N GLU A 187 8.62 -17.54 6.98
CA GLU A 187 9.98 -17.07 6.75
C GLU A 187 10.18 -16.77 5.27
N ALA A 188 10.73 -15.61 4.99
CA ALA A 188 11.07 -15.17 3.64
C ALA A 188 12.60 -15.05 3.53
N GLU A 189 13.17 -15.76 2.56
CA GLU A 189 14.58 -15.61 2.18
C GLU A 189 14.66 -14.54 1.07
N ASN A 190 14.95 -13.31 1.44
CA ASN A 190 15.01 -12.16 0.54
C ASN A 190 16.35 -11.41 0.59
N PHE A 191 17.42 -12.10 0.93
CA PHE A 191 18.80 -11.62 1.05
C PHE A 191 19.78 -12.44 0.22
#